data_6eff99464b7b90ceeaaf6f8b6171cfe8
#
_entry.id   6eff99464b7b90ceeaaf6f8b6171cfe8
#
_cell.length_a   1.000
_cell.length_b   1.000
_cell.length_c   1.000
_cell.angle_alpha   90.00
_cell.angle_beta   90.00
_cell.angle_gamma   90.00
#
_symmetry.space_group_name_H-M   'P 1'
#
loop_
_entity.id
_entity.type
_entity.pdbx_description
1 polymer ?
#
loop_
_entity_poly.entity_id
_entity_poly.type
_entity_poly.pdbx_seq_one_letter_code
_entity_poly.pdbx_strand_id
1 'polypeptide(L)' 'MLMQHIETARAEDDIITDLAFTGEQLTGADLSRLHLHRVSFSKCRFTKCDFTATRFLSVTFKNCDFANC' A
#
# COMPACT_ATOMS: atom_id res chain seq x y z
N MET A 1 -9.85 -6.04 2.12
CA MET A 1 -9.47 -4.90 1.26
C MET A 1 -8.24 -4.22 1.80
N LEU A 2 -7.52 -3.53 0.95
CA LEU A 2 -6.24 -2.92 1.31
C LEU A 2 -6.32 -1.99 2.51
N MET A 3 -7.32 -1.10 2.56
CA MET A 3 -7.44 -0.15 3.67
C MET A 3 -7.63 -0.84 5.01
N GLN A 4 -8.32 -1.97 5.04
CA GLN A 4 -8.49 -2.72 6.28
C GLN A 4 -7.15 -3.27 6.78
N HIS A 5 -6.32 -3.74 5.87
CA HIS A 5 -4.97 -4.21 6.24
C HIS A 5 -4.11 -3.07 6.76
N ILE A 6 -4.22 -1.90 6.13
CA ILE A 6 -3.47 -0.73 6.55
C ILE A 6 -3.89 -0.30 7.96
N GLU A 7 -5.18 -0.23 8.23
CA GLU A 7 -5.67 0.17 9.53
C GLU A 7 -5.25 -0.82 10.62
N THR A 8 -5.34 -2.11 10.33
CA THR A 8 -4.92 -3.15 11.27
C THR A 8 -3.44 -3.06 11.56
N ALA A 9 -2.63 -2.86 10.53
CA ALA A 9 -1.19 -2.76 10.69
C ALA A 9 -0.80 -1.54 11.55
N ARG A 10 -1.48 -0.41 11.37
CA ARG A 10 -1.21 0.78 12.17
C ARG A 10 -1.61 0.57 13.61
N ALA A 11 -2.76 -0.04 13.86
CA ALA A 11 -3.25 -0.26 15.22
C ALA A 11 -2.37 -1.24 16.00
N GLU A 12 -1.78 -2.21 15.30
CA GLU A 12 -0.97 -3.25 15.94
C GLU A 12 0.53 -3.06 15.73
N ASP A 13 0.92 -1.99 15.02
CA ASP A 13 2.32 -1.72 14.68
C ASP A 13 2.95 -2.94 14.00
N ASP A 14 2.23 -3.50 13.04
CA ASP A 14 2.58 -4.75 12.39
C ASP A 14 3.03 -4.53 10.96
N ILE A 15 3.54 -5.59 10.33
CA ILE A 15 4.02 -5.58 8.96
C ILE A 15 2.94 -6.19 8.06
N ILE A 16 2.71 -5.55 6.91
CA ILE A 16 1.85 -6.11 5.88
C ILE A 16 2.73 -7.01 5.01
N THR A 17 2.46 -8.31 5.00
CA THR A 17 3.34 -9.25 4.31
C THR A 17 2.56 -10.35 3.60
N ASP A 18 3.16 -10.86 2.51
CA ASP A 18 2.65 -12.00 1.75
C ASP A 18 1.22 -11.81 1.24
N LEU A 19 0.93 -10.61 0.74
CA LEU A 19 -0.39 -10.29 0.22
C LEU A 19 -0.32 -9.86 -1.24
N ALA A 20 -1.44 -9.99 -1.93
CA ALA A 20 -1.57 -9.52 -3.30
C ALA A 20 -2.89 -8.77 -3.45
N PHE A 21 -2.82 -7.60 -4.05
CA PHE A 21 -3.99 -6.76 -4.25
C PHE A 21 -4.18 -6.48 -5.74
N THR A 22 -5.40 -6.56 -6.22
CA THR A 22 -5.73 -6.31 -7.62
C THR A 22 -6.90 -5.36 -7.71
N GLY A 23 -6.76 -4.33 -8.56
CA GLY A 23 -7.85 -3.41 -8.82
C GLY A 23 -8.19 -2.47 -7.68
N GLU A 24 -7.29 -2.27 -6.72
CA GLU A 24 -7.52 -1.34 -5.61
C GLU A 24 -7.37 0.11 -6.07
N GLN A 25 -8.22 0.96 -5.56
CA GLN A 25 -8.15 2.40 -5.85
C GLN A 25 -8.22 3.17 -4.54
N LEU A 26 -7.20 3.98 -4.28
CA LEU A 26 -7.13 4.79 -3.07
C LEU A 26 -6.91 6.24 -3.44
N THR A 27 -7.66 7.14 -2.82
CA THR A 27 -7.53 8.57 -3.03
C THR A 27 -7.37 9.26 -1.68
N GLY A 28 -6.32 10.07 -1.56
CA GLY A 28 -6.06 10.82 -0.35
C GLY A 28 -5.75 9.96 0.87
N ALA A 29 -5.29 8.73 0.64
CA ALA A 29 -5.02 7.80 1.74
C ALA A 29 -3.65 8.06 2.35
N ASP A 30 -3.56 7.87 3.67
CA ASP A 30 -2.30 7.98 4.39
C ASP A 30 -1.67 6.60 4.47
N LEU A 31 -0.64 6.39 3.66
CA LEU A 31 0.10 5.13 3.61
C LEU A 31 1.51 5.30 4.18
N SER A 32 1.72 6.36 4.98
CA SER A 32 3.03 6.65 5.53
C SER A 32 3.41 5.67 6.64
N ARG A 33 4.72 5.48 6.79
CA ARG A 33 5.30 4.70 7.89
C ARG A 33 4.81 3.25 7.94
N LEU A 34 4.48 2.70 6.78
CA LEU A 34 4.10 1.30 6.70
C LEU A 34 5.31 0.45 6.35
N HIS A 35 5.25 -0.82 6.71
CA HIS A 35 6.24 -1.81 6.32
C HIS A 35 5.55 -2.85 5.46
N LEU A 36 5.97 -2.92 4.20
CA LEU A 36 5.40 -3.85 3.23
C LEU A 36 6.48 -4.86 2.83
N HIS A 37 6.18 -6.14 3.01
CA HIS A 37 7.08 -7.23 2.67
C HIS A 37 6.39 -8.20 1.73
N ARG A 38 6.98 -8.44 0.57
CA ARG A 38 6.48 -9.44 -0.39
C ARG A 38 5.00 -9.20 -0.72
N VAL A 39 4.69 -7.94 -1.00
CA VAL A 39 3.32 -7.54 -1.35
C VAL A 39 3.30 -7.18 -2.83
N SER A 40 2.27 -7.63 -3.52
CA SER A 40 2.11 -7.34 -4.94
C SER A 40 0.86 -6.51 -5.17
N PHE A 41 0.98 -5.49 -6.02
CA PHE A 41 -0.15 -4.66 -6.42
C PHE A 41 -0.29 -4.75 -7.93
N SER A 42 -1.46 -5.12 -8.41
CA SER A 42 -1.75 -5.20 -9.85
C SER A 42 -2.95 -4.33 -10.17
N LYS A 43 -2.83 -3.50 -11.21
CA LYS A 43 -3.92 -2.64 -11.70
C LYS A 43 -4.49 -1.77 -10.58
N CYS A 44 -3.64 -1.31 -9.68
CA CYS A 44 -4.05 -0.45 -8.58
C CYS A 44 -3.82 1.01 -8.95
N ARG A 45 -4.63 1.89 -8.39
CA ARG A 45 -4.51 3.34 -8.62
C ARG A 45 -4.41 4.04 -7.28
N PHE A 46 -3.36 4.85 -7.13
CA PHE A 46 -3.14 5.64 -5.92
C PHE A 46 -3.11 7.10 -6.32
N THR A 47 -4.04 7.90 -5.80
CA THR A 47 -4.14 9.32 -6.09
C THR A 47 -4.00 10.11 -4.81
N LYS A 48 -3.08 11.07 -4.78
CA LYS A 48 -2.86 11.93 -3.62
C LYS A 48 -2.60 11.13 -2.34
N CYS A 49 -1.92 10.00 -2.47
CA CYS A 49 -1.58 9.18 -1.31
C CYS A 49 -0.23 9.57 -0.76
N ASP A 50 -0.07 9.44 0.55
CA ASP A 50 1.17 9.77 1.24
C ASP A 50 1.94 8.49 1.54
N PHE A 51 3.13 8.36 0.97
CA PHE A 51 4.01 7.21 1.19
C PHE A 51 5.26 7.57 1.97
N THR A 52 5.22 8.64 2.75
CA THR A 52 6.38 9.11 3.48
C THR A 52 6.88 8.06 4.47
N ALA A 53 8.19 7.77 4.42
CA ALA A 53 8.85 6.83 5.33
C ALA A 53 8.27 5.41 5.25
N THR A 54 7.57 5.06 4.18
CA THR A 54 7.08 3.71 3.97
C THR A 54 8.20 2.83 3.45
N ARG A 55 8.31 1.63 4.00
CA ARG A 55 9.33 0.67 3.58
C ARG A 55 8.74 -0.34 2.63
N PHE A 56 9.36 -0.49 1.49
CA PHE A 56 8.98 -1.45 0.46
C PHE A 56 10.09 -2.47 0.32
N LEU A 57 9.84 -3.69 0.77
CA LEU A 57 10.81 -4.77 0.63
C LEU A 57 10.17 -5.90 -0.18
N SER A 58 10.73 -6.18 -1.36
CA SER A 58 10.20 -7.17 -2.28
C SER A 58 8.74 -6.85 -2.68
N VAL A 59 8.44 -5.57 -2.86
CA VAL A 59 7.11 -5.12 -3.26
C VAL A 59 7.10 -4.88 -4.75
N THR A 60 6.07 -5.38 -5.41
CA THR A 60 5.92 -5.27 -6.86
C THR A 60 4.68 -4.46 -7.19
N PHE A 61 4.83 -3.51 -8.11
CA PHE A 61 3.71 -2.74 -8.66
C PHE A 61 3.63 -3.03 -10.15
N LYS A 62 2.53 -3.62 -10.58
CA LYS A 62 2.34 -4.00 -11.97
C LYS A 62 1.10 -3.31 -12.52
N ASN A 63 1.28 -2.52 -13.59
CA ASN A 63 0.19 -1.76 -14.20
C ASN A 63 -0.51 -0.84 -13.19
N CYS A 64 0.26 -0.23 -12.30
CA CYS A 64 -0.27 0.66 -11.28
C CYS A 64 -0.04 2.12 -11.66
N ASP A 65 -0.95 2.98 -11.24
CA ASP A 65 -0.83 4.41 -11.43
C ASP A 65 -0.62 5.12 -10.10
N PHE A 66 0.28 6.09 -10.12
CA PHE A 66 0.54 6.95 -8.97
C PHE A 66 0.37 8.39 -9.42
N ALA A 67 -0.62 9.09 -8.90
CA ALA A 67 -0.85 10.47 -9.26
C ALA A 67 -0.78 11.35 -8.00
N ASN A 68 0.09 12.37 -8.06
CA ASN A 68 0.24 13.33 -6.96
C ASN A 68 0.60 12.67 -5.62
N CYS A 69 1.38 11.61 -5.67
CA CYS A 69 1.86 10.92 -4.46
C CYS A 69 3.27 11.34 -4.08
#